data_1bc149ee97c0950922be877517f4e00b
#
_entry.id   1bc149ee97c0950922be877517f4e00b
#
_cell.length_a   1.000
_cell.length_b   1.000
_cell.length_c   1.000
_cell.angle_alpha   90.00
_cell.angle_beta   90.00
_cell.angle_gamma   90.00
#
_symmetry.space_group_name_H-M   'P 1'
#
loop_
_entity.id
_entity.type
_entity.pdbx_description
1 polymer ?
#
loop_
_entity_poly.entity_id
_entity_poly.type
_entity_poly.pdbx_seq_one_letter_code
_entity_poly.pdbx_strand_id
1 'polypeptide(L)'
;MLKREMNIADYDPQLWQAMKDEDRRQEEHIELIASENYTSPRVMEAQGSQLTNKYAEGYPGKRYYGGCEYVDIVEQLAIDRAKELFGADYANVQPHSGSQANVAVYSALLSPGDTVLGMNLAEGGHLTHGSPVNFSGKLYNIVPYGIDSAGKIDYDDVAVQAKKHQPKMIIGGFSAYSGVVDWAKMREIADSIGAYLFVDMAHVAGLVAAGVYPNPVPHAHVVTTTTHKTLAGPRGGMILAKGGDEDLYKKLNSAVFPGNQGGPLMHVIAGKAVALKEAMEPEFKANQVQVVKNAKAMVEVFLNRGYKVVSGGTENHLFLVDLVDKDITGKDADAALGRANITVNKNSVPNDPKSPFVTSGIRVGSPAITRRGFKEAEARELAGWMCDVLDNLNDEATIEAVKQKVLAICAKYPVYA
;
A
#
# COMPACT_ATOMS: atom_id res chain seq x y z
N MET A 1 -25.12 28.12 -16.96
CA MET A 1 -24.13 27.63 -17.95
C MET A 1 -22.80 27.49 -17.25
N LEU A 2 -22.10 26.41 -17.47
CA LEU A 2 -20.77 26.16 -16.85
C LEU A 2 -19.73 27.09 -17.49
N LYS A 3 -18.93 27.76 -16.68
CA LYS A 3 -17.84 28.64 -17.10
C LYS A 3 -16.50 28.08 -16.62
N ARG A 4 -15.44 28.23 -17.41
CA ARG A 4 -14.11 27.71 -17.10
C ARG A 4 -13.44 28.34 -15.89
N GLU A 5 -13.78 29.60 -15.62
CA GLU A 5 -13.27 30.37 -14.48
C GLU A 5 -13.94 30.05 -13.14
N MET A 6 -14.98 29.21 -13.13
CA MET A 6 -15.57 28.73 -11.87
C MET A 6 -14.51 28.02 -11.02
N ASN A 7 -14.39 28.45 -9.78
CA ASN A 7 -13.41 27.90 -8.82
C ASN A 7 -14.08 27.63 -7.46
N ILE A 8 -13.42 26.85 -6.63
CA ILE A 8 -13.91 26.46 -5.30
C ILE A 8 -13.80 27.63 -4.33
N ALA A 9 -12.72 28.42 -4.42
CA ALA A 9 -12.43 29.49 -3.45
C ALA A 9 -13.57 30.51 -3.33
N ASP A 10 -14.17 30.90 -4.46
CA ASP A 10 -15.26 31.86 -4.50
C ASP A 10 -16.62 31.21 -4.20
N TYR A 11 -16.77 29.92 -4.48
CA TYR A 11 -18.04 29.20 -4.35
C TYR A 11 -18.25 28.58 -2.97
N ASP A 12 -17.21 27.94 -2.42
CA ASP A 12 -17.24 27.29 -1.12
C ASP A 12 -15.93 27.58 -0.35
N PRO A 13 -15.85 28.76 0.28
CA PRO A 13 -14.67 29.19 1.02
C PRO A 13 -14.31 28.25 2.18
N GLN A 14 -15.28 27.59 2.79
CA GLN A 14 -15.05 26.65 3.90
C GLN A 14 -14.32 25.40 3.39
N LEU A 15 -14.78 24.81 2.29
CA LEU A 15 -14.11 23.68 1.66
C LEU A 15 -12.71 24.07 1.17
N TRP A 16 -12.61 25.24 0.52
CA TRP A 16 -11.32 25.76 0.05
C TRP A 16 -10.32 25.92 1.18
N GLN A 17 -10.74 26.49 2.33
CA GLN A 17 -9.86 26.63 3.49
C GLN A 17 -9.40 25.28 4.01
N ALA A 18 -10.29 24.28 4.12
CA ALA A 18 -9.91 22.93 4.55
C ALA A 18 -8.87 22.28 3.60
N MET A 19 -9.02 22.48 2.29
CA MET A 19 -8.02 22.01 1.31
C MET A 19 -6.68 22.72 1.51
N LYS A 20 -6.67 24.02 1.75
CA LYS A 20 -5.43 24.77 2.02
C LYS A 20 -4.78 24.40 3.35
N ASP A 21 -5.58 24.07 4.36
CA ASP A 21 -5.05 23.57 5.63
C ASP A 21 -4.40 22.20 5.49
N GLU A 22 -4.98 21.30 4.65
CA GLU A 22 -4.35 20.01 4.33
C GLU A 22 -3.08 20.18 3.49
N ASP A 23 -3.07 21.08 2.49
CA ASP A 23 -1.84 21.39 1.73
C ASP A 23 -0.72 21.82 2.71
N ARG A 24 -1.04 22.74 3.65
CA ARG A 24 -0.09 23.20 4.67
C ARG A 24 0.34 22.07 5.60
N ARG A 25 -0.60 21.23 6.04
CA ARG A 25 -0.27 20.07 6.89
C ARG A 25 0.74 19.14 6.20
N GLN A 26 0.53 18.83 4.93
CA GLN A 26 1.45 17.98 4.18
C GLN A 26 2.85 18.61 4.03
N GLU A 27 2.93 19.91 3.87
CA GLU A 27 4.21 20.62 3.81
C GLU A 27 4.93 20.70 5.18
N GLU A 28 4.21 20.89 6.28
CA GLU A 28 4.75 21.13 7.62
C GLU A 28 4.93 19.86 8.46
N HIS A 29 4.40 18.71 8.01
CA HIS A 29 4.52 17.42 8.69
C HIS A 29 5.43 16.46 7.96
N ILE A 30 6.09 15.58 8.71
CA ILE A 30 6.79 14.42 8.17
C ILE A 30 5.83 13.24 8.13
N GLU A 31 5.56 12.73 6.93
CA GLU A 31 4.69 11.58 6.72
C GLU A 31 5.47 10.27 6.73
N LEU A 32 5.14 9.39 7.69
CA LEU A 32 5.79 8.09 7.88
C LEU A 32 4.77 6.92 7.87
N ILE A 33 3.50 7.18 7.55
CA ILE A 33 2.54 6.10 7.32
C ILE A 33 3.00 5.32 6.08
N ALA A 34 3.34 4.04 6.27
CA ALA A 34 3.97 3.22 5.21
C ALA A 34 3.11 3.01 3.96
N SER A 35 1.81 3.28 4.05
CA SER A 35 0.85 3.19 2.94
C SER A 35 0.55 4.54 2.27
N GLU A 36 1.24 5.61 2.67
CA GLU A 36 1.09 6.94 2.10
C GLU A 36 2.32 7.36 1.28
N ASN A 37 2.08 8.19 0.27
CA ASN A 37 3.11 8.75 -0.58
C ASN A 37 2.58 10.02 -1.25
N TYR A 38 3.47 10.83 -1.78
CA TYR A 38 3.11 11.99 -2.58
C TYR A 38 3.06 11.62 -4.05
N THR A 39 1.95 11.92 -4.71
CA THR A 39 1.80 11.72 -6.15
C THR A 39 2.30 12.93 -6.94
N SER A 40 2.63 12.74 -8.22
CA SER A 40 3.12 13.86 -9.04
C SER A 40 2.01 14.84 -9.42
N PRO A 41 2.35 16.12 -9.70
CA PRO A 41 1.39 17.08 -10.26
C PRO A 41 0.71 16.59 -11.54
N ARG A 42 1.39 15.79 -12.38
CA ARG A 42 0.81 15.19 -13.60
C ARG A 42 -0.31 14.21 -13.29
N VAL A 43 -0.17 13.42 -12.22
CA VAL A 43 -1.24 12.52 -11.77
C VAL A 43 -2.44 13.32 -11.26
N MET A 44 -2.20 14.39 -10.50
CA MET A 44 -3.28 15.28 -10.01
C MET A 44 -4.00 15.98 -11.18
N GLU A 45 -3.25 16.44 -12.19
CA GLU A 45 -3.81 17.02 -13.41
C GLU A 45 -4.71 16.03 -14.15
N ALA A 46 -4.27 14.78 -14.31
CA ALA A 46 -5.07 13.72 -14.93
C ALA A 46 -6.37 13.45 -14.16
N GLN A 47 -6.31 13.42 -12.83
CA GLN A 47 -7.49 13.20 -11.98
C GLN A 47 -8.47 14.38 -12.02
N GLY A 48 -8.01 15.61 -12.17
CA GLY A 48 -8.82 16.81 -12.31
C GLY A 48 -9.36 17.05 -13.74
N SER A 49 -9.15 16.12 -14.66
CA SER A 49 -9.50 16.27 -16.07
C SER A 49 -11.00 16.03 -16.35
N GLN A 50 -11.41 16.44 -17.56
CA GLN A 50 -12.79 16.22 -18.05
C GLN A 50 -13.16 14.75 -18.27
N LEU A 51 -12.20 13.82 -18.16
CA LEU A 51 -12.45 12.40 -18.24
C LEU A 51 -13.43 11.91 -17.15
N THR A 52 -13.56 12.64 -16.04
CA THR A 52 -14.57 12.39 -15.00
C THR A 52 -16.01 12.40 -15.52
N ASN A 53 -16.28 13.09 -16.64
CA ASN A 53 -17.62 13.21 -17.20
C ASN A 53 -18.06 11.98 -17.99
N LYS A 54 -17.11 11.09 -18.37
CA LYS A 54 -17.41 10.00 -19.31
C LYS A 54 -17.81 8.71 -18.61
N TYR A 55 -18.99 8.21 -18.94
CA TYR A 55 -19.47 6.89 -18.52
C TYR A 55 -19.01 5.82 -19.51
N ALA A 56 -18.23 4.84 -19.07
CA ALA A 56 -17.52 3.90 -19.93
C ALA A 56 -17.63 2.43 -19.46
N GLU A 57 -18.84 1.97 -19.08
CA GLU A 57 -19.06 0.54 -18.74
C GLU A 57 -18.63 -0.39 -19.86
N GLY A 58 -18.04 -1.52 -19.48
CA GLY A 58 -17.39 -2.47 -20.38
C GLY A 58 -15.87 -2.26 -20.40
N TYR A 59 -15.23 -2.63 -21.48
CA TYR A 59 -13.77 -2.63 -21.65
C TYR A 59 -13.40 -1.98 -23.00
N PRO A 60 -12.14 -1.58 -23.23
CA PRO A 60 -11.72 -0.99 -24.49
C PRO A 60 -12.19 -1.79 -25.71
N GLY A 61 -12.83 -1.12 -26.67
CA GLY A 61 -13.41 -1.73 -27.86
C GLY A 61 -14.71 -2.53 -27.63
N LYS A 62 -15.16 -2.68 -26.38
CA LYS A 62 -16.37 -3.42 -25.99
C LYS A 62 -17.15 -2.65 -24.92
N ARG A 63 -17.55 -1.42 -25.23
CA ARG A 63 -18.30 -0.56 -24.30
C ARG A 63 -19.81 -0.72 -24.50
N TYR A 64 -20.54 -0.47 -23.44
CA TYR A 64 -22.01 -0.41 -23.48
C TYR A 64 -22.53 0.97 -23.96
N TYR A 65 -21.67 2.00 -23.99
CA TYR A 65 -22.03 3.37 -24.34
C TYR A 65 -21.18 3.89 -25.51
N GLY A 66 -21.75 4.79 -26.31
CA GLY A 66 -21.02 5.49 -27.37
C GLY A 66 -20.09 6.58 -26.86
N GLY A 67 -19.24 7.11 -27.72
CA GLY A 67 -18.32 8.21 -27.41
C GLY A 67 -17.14 7.79 -26.52
N CYS A 68 -16.69 6.55 -26.63
CA CYS A 68 -15.63 5.99 -25.82
C CYS A 68 -14.26 5.90 -26.54
N GLU A 69 -14.18 6.37 -27.77
CA GLU A 69 -12.98 6.24 -28.62
C GLU A 69 -11.69 6.79 -27.95
N TYR A 70 -11.79 7.86 -27.19
CA TYR A 70 -10.63 8.47 -26.51
C TYR A 70 -10.37 7.85 -25.12
N VAL A 71 -11.42 7.52 -24.37
CA VAL A 71 -11.23 6.84 -23.08
C VAL A 71 -10.74 5.41 -23.26
N ASP A 72 -11.03 4.76 -24.40
CA ASP A 72 -10.44 3.47 -24.76
C ASP A 72 -8.92 3.57 -24.89
N ILE A 73 -8.42 4.64 -25.52
CA ILE A 73 -6.99 4.90 -25.61
C ILE A 73 -6.37 5.07 -24.22
N VAL A 74 -7.03 5.83 -23.34
CA VAL A 74 -6.55 6.08 -21.96
C VAL A 74 -6.46 4.77 -21.17
N GLU A 75 -7.51 3.95 -21.19
CA GLU A 75 -7.52 2.68 -20.47
C GLU A 75 -6.53 1.68 -21.07
N GLN A 76 -6.43 1.60 -22.41
CA GLN A 76 -5.47 0.73 -23.08
C GLN A 76 -4.02 1.11 -22.72
N LEU A 77 -3.68 2.39 -22.68
CA LEU A 77 -2.35 2.85 -22.24
C LEU A 77 -2.04 2.42 -20.80
N ALA A 78 -3.02 2.48 -19.89
CA ALA A 78 -2.83 2.00 -18.53
C ALA A 78 -2.63 0.48 -18.47
N ILE A 79 -3.40 -0.28 -19.24
CA ILE A 79 -3.27 -1.74 -19.35
C ILE A 79 -1.90 -2.12 -19.89
N ASP A 80 -1.48 -1.53 -21.01
CA ASP A 80 -0.22 -1.87 -21.68
C ASP A 80 0.99 -1.56 -20.78
N ARG A 81 0.98 -0.38 -20.14
CA ARG A 81 2.03 0.02 -19.19
C ARG A 81 2.08 -0.87 -17.95
N ALA A 82 0.92 -1.30 -17.42
CA ALA A 82 0.87 -2.22 -16.30
C ALA A 82 1.47 -3.59 -16.68
N LYS A 83 1.12 -4.11 -17.86
CA LYS A 83 1.66 -5.37 -18.37
C LYS A 83 3.17 -5.29 -18.58
N GLU A 84 3.66 -4.23 -19.21
CA GLU A 84 5.08 -4.00 -19.45
C GLU A 84 5.86 -3.88 -18.13
N LEU A 85 5.40 -3.02 -17.21
CA LEU A 85 6.08 -2.72 -15.96
C LEU A 85 6.25 -3.95 -15.05
N PHE A 86 5.25 -4.81 -14.99
CA PHE A 86 5.24 -5.98 -14.10
C PHE A 86 5.51 -7.32 -14.82
N GLY A 87 5.65 -7.31 -16.14
CA GLY A 87 5.84 -8.51 -16.95
C GLY A 87 4.62 -9.44 -16.94
N ALA A 88 3.42 -8.86 -16.91
CA ALA A 88 2.14 -9.57 -16.92
C ALA A 88 1.60 -9.76 -18.34
N ASP A 89 0.78 -10.82 -18.55
CA ASP A 89 0.06 -11.03 -19.81
C ASP A 89 -1.34 -10.38 -19.78
N TYR A 90 -1.89 -10.21 -18.58
CA TYR A 90 -3.19 -9.62 -18.31
C TYR A 90 -3.09 -8.49 -17.27
N ALA A 91 -3.85 -7.43 -17.48
CA ALA A 91 -4.06 -6.37 -16.52
C ALA A 91 -5.50 -5.86 -16.59
N ASN A 92 -6.13 -5.65 -15.42
CA ASN A 92 -7.38 -4.91 -15.28
C ASN A 92 -7.12 -3.69 -14.38
N VAL A 93 -7.30 -2.50 -14.94
CA VAL A 93 -6.99 -1.22 -14.28
C VAL A 93 -8.25 -0.52 -13.73
N GLN A 94 -9.42 -1.16 -13.85
CA GLN A 94 -10.70 -0.58 -13.43
C GLN A 94 -10.98 -0.64 -11.92
N PRO A 95 -10.42 -1.54 -11.08
CA PRO A 95 -10.74 -1.55 -9.65
C PRO A 95 -10.56 -0.17 -9.02
N HIS A 96 -11.62 0.30 -8.30
CA HIS A 96 -11.63 1.61 -7.65
C HIS A 96 -10.69 1.68 -6.46
N SER A 97 -10.38 0.54 -5.85
CA SER A 97 -9.46 0.40 -4.73
C SER A 97 -8.80 -0.98 -4.71
N GLY A 98 -7.75 -1.15 -3.90
CA GLY A 98 -7.16 -2.47 -3.65
C GLY A 98 -8.17 -3.45 -3.06
N SER A 99 -9.02 -2.99 -2.14
CA SER A 99 -10.07 -3.84 -1.55
C SER A 99 -11.05 -4.36 -2.60
N GLN A 100 -11.46 -3.53 -3.56
CA GLN A 100 -12.35 -3.95 -4.66
C GLN A 100 -11.63 -4.86 -5.67
N ALA A 101 -10.34 -4.66 -5.91
CA ALA A 101 -9.54 -5.62 -6.67
C ALA A 101 -9.52 -6.99 -5.97
N ASN A 102 -9.33 -7.02 -4.65
CA ASN A 102 -9.35 -8.25 -3.87
C ASN A 102 -10.74 -8.91 -3.89
N VAL A 103 -11.83 -8.15 -3.69
CA VAL A 103 -13.21 -8.69 -3.82
C VAL A 103 -13.42 -9.35 -5.17
N ALA A 104 -12.97 -8.72 -6.25
CA ALA A 104 -13.11 -9.27 -7.59
C ALA A 104 -12.36 -10.61 -7.76
N VAL A 105 -11.14 -10.71 -7.23
CA VAL A 105 -10.36 -11.96 -7.25
C VAL A 105 -11.06 -13.07 -6.46
N TYR A 106 -11.52 -12.78 -5.23
CA TYR A 106 -12.28 -13.74 -4.43
C TYR A 106 -13.54 -14.20 -5.17
N SER A 107 -14.31 -13.26 -5.72
CA SER A 107 -15.56 -13.57 -6.46
C SER A 107 -15.31 -14.36 -7.74
N ALA A 108 -14.16 -14.19 -8.40
CA ALA A 108 -13.80 -14.91 -9.61
C ALA A 108 -13.37 -16.36 -9.37
N LEU A 109 -12.75 -16.62 -8.20
CA LEU A 109 -12.06 -17.89 -7.93
C LEU A 109 -12.73 -18.75 -6.87
N LEU A 110 -13.58 -18.17 -6.03
CA LEU A 110 -14.14 -18.83 -4.84
C LEU A 110 -15.67 -18.72 -4.79
N SER A 111 -16.25 -19.61 -4.04
CA SER A 111 -17.65 -19.54 -3.59
C SER A 111 -17.70 -19.19 -2.09
N PRO A 112 -18.75 -18.51 -1.59
CA PRO A 112 -18.94 -18.30 -0.16
C PRO A 112 -18.82 -19.61 0.62
N GLY A 113 -18.08 -19.56 1.75
CA GLY A 113 -17.78 -20.74 2.58
C GLY A 113 -16.51 -21.50 2.17
N ASP A 114 -15.89 -21.19 1.05
CA ASP A 114 -14.60 -21.78 0.69
C ASP A 114 -13.51 -21.39 1.71
N THR A 115 -12.55 -22.29 1.92
CA THR A 115 -11.44 -22.07 2.84
C THR A 115 -10.32 -21.28 2.16
N VAL A 116 -9.79 -20.28 2.86
CA VAL A 116 -8.70 -19.41 2.45
C VAL A 116 -7.62 -19.38 3.53
N LEU A 117 -6.37 -19.56 3.14
CA LEU A 117 -5.21 -19.40 4.02
C LEU A 117 -4.59 -18.03 3.81
N GLY A 118 -4.54 -17.19 4.84
CA GLY A 118 -4.04 -15.81 4.76
C GLY A 118 -3.18 -15.44 5.97
N MET A 119 -2.33 -14.42 5.79
CA MET A 119 -1.48 -13.95 6.89
C MET A 119 -2.33 -13.34 8.02
N ASN A 120 -2.02 -13.72 9.26
CA ASN A 120 -2.68 -13.19 10.45
C ASN A 120 -2.57 -11.64 10.50
N LEU A 121 -3.69 -10.98 10.75
CA LEU A 121 -3.75 -9.52 10.84
C LEU A 121 -2.81 -8.94 11.90
N ALA A 122 -2.71 -9.60 13.06
CA ALA A 122 -1.83 -9.19 14.16
C ALA A 122 -0.33 -9.37 13.84
N GLU A 123 0.00 -10.14 12.81
CA GLU A 123 1.37 -10.44 12.40
C GLU A 123 1.75 -9.82 11.05
N GLY A 124 0.92 -8.90 10.57
CA GLY A 124 1.21 -8.10 9.39
C GLY A 124 0.28 -8.29 8.20
N GLY A 125 -0.77 -9.11 8.31
CA GLY A 125 -1.79 -9.28 7.26
C GLY A 125 -2.58 -8.00 6.98
N HIS A 126 -3.41 -8.04 5.95
CA HIS A 126 -4.33 -6.96 5.58
C HIS A 126 -5.77 -7.33 5.96
N LEU A 127 -6.65 -6.32 6.17
CA LEU A 127 -8.07 -6.54 6.48
C LEU A 127 -8.75 -7.46 5.46
N THR A 128 -8.46 -7.31 4.18
CA THR A 128 -9.04 -8.12 3.10
C THR A 128 -8.45 -9.52 2.98
N HIS A 129 -7.51 -9.89 3.85
CA HIS A 129 -6.93 -11.24 3.90
C HIS A 129 -7.59 -12.15 4.94
N GLY A 130 -8.75 -11.76 5.46
CA GLY A 130 -9.55 -12.62 6.33
C GLY A 130 -10.01 -12.00 7.66
N SER A 131 -9.93 -10.68 7.82
CA SER A 131 -10.44 -10.03 9.03
C SER A 131 -11.93 -10.28 9.22
N PRO A 132 -12.40 -10.65 10.44
CA PRO A 132 -13.81 -10.94 10.71
C PRO A 132 -14.76 -9.78 10.44
N VAL A 133 -14.28 -8.56 10.47
CA VAL A 133 -15.08 -7.35 10.17
C VAL A 133 -15.17 -7.03 8.68
N ASN A 134 -14.33 -7.68 7.88
CA ASN A 134 -14.24 -7.47 6.43
C ASN A 134 -15.06 -8.52 5.66
N PHE A 135 -15.38 -8.26 4.38
CA PHE A 135 -16.06 -9.21 3.51
C PHE A 135 -15.36 -10.58 3.51
N SER A 136 -14.03 -10.60 3.50
CA SER A 136 -13.22 -11.81 3.42
C SER A 136 -13.48 -12.75 4.62
N GLY A 137 -13.48 -12.22 5.83
CA GLY A 137 -13.79 -13.01 7.02
C GLY A 137 -15.28 -13.28 7.24
N LYS A 138 -16.19 -12.54 6.57
CA LYS A 138 -17.63 -12.75 6.67
C LYS A 138 -18.15 -13.81 5.69
N LEU A 139 -17.54 -13.93 4.52
CA LEU A 139 -18.02 -14.80 3.45
C LEU A 139 -17.22 -16.09 3.30
N TYR A 140 -15.99 -16.14 3.81
CA TYR A 140 -15.07 -17.26 3.61
C TYR A 140 -14.59 -17.82 4.94
N ASN A 141 -14.18 -19.09 4.92
CA ASN A 141 -13.60 -19.75 6.06
C ASN A 141 -12.10 -19.49 6.10
N ILE A 142 -11.66 -18.64 7.04
CA ILE A 142 -10.27 -18.16 7.08
C ILE A 142 -9.43 -19.00 8.04
N VAL A 143 -8.30 -19.48 7.54
CA VAL A 143 -7.24 -20.09 8.34
C VAL A 143 -6.03 -19.15 8.31
N PRO A 144 -5.56 -18.65 9.46
CA PRO A 144 -4.39 -17.78 9.49
C PRO A 144 -3.09 -18.59 9.42
N TYR A 145 -2.06 -18.04 8.77
CA TYR A 145 -0.66 -18.39 8.97
C TYR A 145 0.09 -17.21 9.59
N GLY A 146 1.22 -17.49 10.22
CA GLY A 146 1.94 -16.50 11.00
C GLY A 146 3.41 -16.35 10.63
N ILE A 147 4.14 -15.76 11.56
CA ILE A 147 5.58 -15.60 11.55
C ILE A 147 6.22 -16.43 12.66
N ASP A 148 7.47 -16.81 12.47
CA ASP A 148 8.28 -17.49 13.47
C ASP A 148 8.79 -16.54 14.57
N SER A 149 9.54 -17.08 15.52
CA SER A 149 10.14 -16.32 16.63
C SER A 149 11.16 -15.25 16.18
N ALA A 150 11.68 -15.37 14.95
CA ALA A 150 12.57 -14.38 14.34
C ALA A 150 11.79 -13.29 13.56
N GLY A 151 10.45 -13.35 13.57
CA GLY A 151 9.59 -12.40 12.85
C GLY A 151 9.57 -12.64 11.33
N LYS A 152 9.88 -13.83 10.86
CA LYS A 152 9.85 -14.22 9.45
C LYS A 152 8.65 -15.13 9.17
N ILE A 153 8.11 -15.09 7.94
CA ILE A 153 7.05 -16.02 7.55
C ILE A 153 7.54 -17.47 7.74
N ASP A 154 6.77 -18.23 8.50
CA ASP A 154 7.04 -19.66 8.73
C ASP A 154 6.44 -20.49 7.60
N TYR A 155 7.22 -20.75 6.55
CA TYR A 155 6.77 -21.51 5.38
C TYR A 155 6.46 -22.98 5.70
N ASP A 156 7.06 -23.54 6.74
CA ASP A 156 6.77 -24.90 7.18
C ASP A 156 5.38 -24.95 7.85
N ASP A 157 5.04 -23.96 8.67
CA ASP A 157 3.68 -23.81 9.20
C ASP A 157 2.68 -23.55 8.07
N VAL A 158 3.00 -22.68 7.11
CA VAL A 158 2.14 -22.46 5.92
C VAL A 158 1.83 -23.79 5.22
N ALA A 159 2.85 -24.63 5.00
CA ALA A 159 2.67 -25.93 4.35
C ALA A 159 1.84 -26.91 5.20
N VAL A 160 2.04 -26.92 6.52
CA VAL A 160 1.27 -27.75 7.48
C VAL A 160 -0.20 -27.32 7.48
N GLN A 161 -0.48 -26.03 7.60
CA GLN A 161 -1.85 -25.50 7.58
C GLN A 161 -2.52 -25.74 6.24
N ALA A 162 -1.81 -25.56 5.13
CA ALA A 162 -2.31 -25.83 3.78
C ALA A 162 -2.72 -27.31 3.63
N LYS A 163 -1.85 -28.23 4.03
CA LYS A 163 -2.13 -29.67 3.98
C LYS A 163 -3.30 -30.08 4.89
N LYS A 164 -3.39 -29.48 6.08
CA LYS A 164 -4.42 -29.80 7.09
C LYS A 164 -5.79 -29.29 6.68
N HIS A 165 -5.88 -28.08 6.18
CA HIS A 165 -7.14 -27.38 5.93
C HIS A 165 -7.59 -27.39 4.47
N GLN A 166 -6.74 -27.81 3.53
CA GLN A 166 -7.02 -27.90 2.10
C GLN A 166 -7.70 -26.63 1.55
N PRO A 167 -7.11 -25.42 1.76
CA PRO A 167 -7.72 -24.19 1.26
C PRO A 167 -7.78 -24.19 -0.26
N LYS A 168 -8.80 -23.56 -0.85
CA LYS A 168 -8.87 -23.30 -2.28
C LYS A 168 -7.97 -22.18 -2.75
N MET A 169 -7.58 -21.30 -1.81
CA MET A 169 -6.70 -20.15 -2.09
C MET A 169 -5.74 -19.93 -0.93
N ILE A 170 -4.50 -19.67 -1.27
CA ILE A 170 -3.47 -19.14 -0.36
C ILE A 170 -3.20 -17.70 -0.77
N ILE A 171 -3.23 -16.77 0.21
CA ILE A 171 -2.95 -15.36 -0.02
C ILE A 171 -1.56 -15.03 0.48
N GLY A 172 -0.71 -14.57 -0.44
CA GLY A 172 0.54 -13.88 -0.13
C GLY A 172 0.35 -12.37 -0.10
N GLY A 173 1.18 -11.68 0.68
CA GLY A 173 1.11 -10.23 0.81
C GLY A 173 0.81 -9.76 2.23
N PHE A 174 1.04 -8.47 2.49
CA PHE A 174 1.07 -7.95 3.85
C PHE A 174 0.80 -6.43 3.88
N SER A 175 0.52 -5.93 5.09
CA SER A 175 0.45 -4.50 5.42
C SER A 175 1.59 -4.04 6.33
N ALA A 176 2.16 -4.94 7.14
CA ALA A 176 3.08 -4.59 8.21
C ALA A 176 4.19 -5.64 8.41
N TYR A 177 4.64 -6.29 7.34
CA TYR A 177 5.76 -7.23 7.35
C TYR A 177 6.99 -6.58 6.73
N SER A 178 8.12 -6.63 7.43
CA SER A 178 9.36 -5.95 7.03
C SER A 178 10.34 -6.82 6.23
N GLY A 179 10.04 -8.11 6.06
CA GLY A 179 10.90 -9.04 5.33
C GLY A 179 10.58 -9.16 3.83
N VAL A 180 11.31 -10.04 3.17
CA VAL A 180 11.06 -10.48 1.79
C VAL A 180 10.23 -11.74 1.81
N VAL A 181 9.25 -11.83 0.91
CA VAL A 181 8.43 -13.04 0.72
C VAL A 181 9.01 -13.89 -0.41
N ASP A 182 9.17 -15.18 -0.18
CA ASP A 182 9.53 -16.17 -1.19
C ASP A 182 8.28 -16.63 -1.95
N TRP A 183 8.01 -15.97 -3.07
CA TRP A 183 6.85 -16.26 -3.91
C TRP A 183 6.92 -17.65 -4.55
N ALA A 184 8.13 -18.13 -4.85
CA ALA A 184 8.30 -19.46 -5.43
C ALA A 184 7.93 -20.54 -4.40
N LYS A 185 8.33 -20.37 -3.13
CA LYS A 185 7.96 -21.28 -2.05
C LYS A 185 6.47 -21.27 -1.76
N MET A 186 5.85 -20.07 -1.76
CA MET A 186 4.38 -19.94 -1.63
C MET A 186 3.65 -20.66 -2.78
N ARG A 187 4.17 -20.55 -4.01
CA ARG A 187 3.61 -21.25 -5.17
C ARG A 187 3.75 -22.76 -5.05
N GLU A 188 4.90 -23.27 -4.67
CA GLU A 188 5.14 -24.70 -4.42
C GLU A 188 4.12 -25.26 -3.41
N ILE A 189 3.89 -24.55 -2.30
CA ILE A 189 2.91 -24.97 -1.29
C ILE A 189 1.49 -24.98 -1.88
N ALA A 190 1.10 -23.94 -2.62
CA ALA A 190 -0.23 -23.88 -3.24
C ALA A 190 -0.44 -25.02 -4.24
N ASP A 191 0.52 -25.28 -5.12
CA ASP A 191 0.47 -26.34 -6.10
C ASP A 191 0.38 -27.74 -5.46
N SER A 192 1.04 -27.95 -4.31
CA SER A 192 1.03 -29.22 -3.58
C SER A 192 -0.36 -29.70 -3.13
N ILE A 193 -1.32 -28.77 -3.05
CA ILE A 193 -2.71 -29.03 -2.62
C ILE A 193 -3.73 -28.61 -3.70
N GLY A 194 -3.29 -28.17 -4.88
CA GLY A 194 -4.17 -27.70 -5.95
C GLY A 194 -4.91 -26.38 -5.65
N ALA A 195 -4.34 -25.52 -4.79
CA ALA A 195 -4.89 -24.23 -4.43
C ALA A 195 -4.42 -23.11 -5.39
N TYR A 196 -5.21 -22.05 -5.50
CA TYR A 196 -4.74 -20.82 -6.12
C TYR A 196 -3.74 -20.10 -5.21
N LEU A 197 -2.63 -19.60 -5.77
CA LEU A 197 -1.82 -18.58 -5.12
C LEU A 197 -2.30 -17.21 -5.60
N PHE A 198 -2.87 -16.44 -4.71
CA PHE A 198 -3.24 -15.03 -4.89
C PHE A 198 -2.25 -14.15 -4.13
N VAL A 199 -1.67 -13.13 -4.75
CA VAL A 199 -0.74 -12.21 -4.09
C VAL A 199 -1.25 -10.79 -4.14
N ASP A 200 -1.40 -10.17 -2.98
CA ASP A 200 -1.63 -8.73 -2.83
C ASP A 200 -0.28 -8.04 -2.57
N MET A 201 0.30 -7.44 -3.62
CA MET A 201 1.59 -6.75 -3.53
C MET A 201 1.46 -5.25 -3.25
N ALA A 202 0.30 -4.78 -2.79
CA ALA A 202 -0.02 -3.36 -2.67
C ALA A 202 1.06 -2.54 -1.95
N HIS A 203 1.63 -3.06 -0.86
CA HIS A 203 2.65 -2.34 -0.11
C HIS A 203 3.98 -2.22 -0.84
N VAL A 204 4.35 -3.22 -1.63
CA VAL A 204 5.66 -3.29 -2.28
C VAL A 204 5.64 -3.06 -3.79
N ALA A 205 4.49 -2.71 -4.37
CA ALA A 205 4.34 -2.60 -5.83
C ALA A 205 5.36 -1.66 -6.49
N GLY A 206 5.70 -0.53 -5.85
CA GLY A 206 6.74 0.36 -6.35
C GLY A 206 8.14 -0.26 -6.30
N LEU A 207 8.45 -1.01 -5.23
CA LEU A 207 9.71 -1.73 -5.09
C LEU A 207 9.82 -2.87 -6.13
N VAL A 208 8.71 -3.57 -6.38
CA VAL A 208 8.62 -4.61 -7.43
C VAL A 208 8.83 -3.99 -8.81
N ALA A 209 8.13 -2.90 -9.13
CA ALA A 209 8.27 -2.18 -10.39
C ALA A 209 9.73 -1.73 -10.65
N ALA A 210 10.43 -1.32 -9.60
CA ALA A 210 11.83 -0.91 -9.67
C ALA A 210 12.84 -2.07 -9.66
N GLY A 211 12.38 -3.32 -9.50
CA GLY A 211 13.26 -4.48 -9.36
C GLY A 211 14.05 -4.53 -8.04
N VAL A 212 13.56 -3.86 -7.00
CA VAL A 212 14.18 -3.79 -5.67
C VAL A 212 13.57 -4.84 -4.71
N TYR A 213 12.41 -5.37 -5.06
CA TYR A 213 11.71 -6.44 -4.32
C TYR A 213 11.27 -7.54 -5.31
N PRO A 214 11.23 -8.82 -4.89
CA PRO A 214 10.85 -9.91 -5.79
C PRO A 214 9.47 -9.71 -6.42
N ASN A 215 9.39 -9.95 -7.73
CA ASN A 215 8.13 -9.82 -8.47
C ASN A 215 7.26 -11.08 -8.28
N PRO A 216 6.03 -10.99 -7.75
CA PRO A 216 5.13 -12.13 -7.59
C PRO A 216 4.48 -12.60 -8.90
N VAL A 217 4.43 -11.76 -9.94
CA VAL A 217 3.67 -12.04 -11.18
C VAL A 217 4.09 -13.35 -11.86
N PRO A 218 5.38 -13.74 -11.92
CA PRO A 218 5.77 -15.03 -12.49
C PRO A 218 5.34 -16.25 -11.68
N HIS A 219 4.99 -16.08 -10.41
CA HIS A 219 4.71 -17.16 -9.46
C HIS A 219 3.23 -17.28 -9.12
N ALA A 220 2.53 -16.18 -8.96
CA ALA A 220 1.12 -16.17 -8.56
C ALA A 220 0.18 -16.47 -9.73
N HIS A 221 -0.98 -17.07 -9.44
CA HIS A 221 -2.06 -17.19 -10.41
C HIS A 221 -2.71 -15.83 -10.71
N VAL A 222 -2.89 -15.03 -9.64
CA VAL A 222 -3.42 -13.66 -9.72
C VAL A 222 -2.65 -12.77 -8.75
N VAL A 223 -2.37 -11.54 -9.17
CA VAL A 223 -1.75 -10.52 -8.35
C VAL A 223 -2.67 -9.29 -8.30
N THR A 224 -2.87 -8.72 -7.13
CA THR A 224 -3.50 -7.40 -6.99
C THR A 224 -2.52 -6.38 -6.43
N THR A 225 -2.82 -5.13 -6.65
CA THR A 225 -2.12 -4.01 -6.02
C THR A 225 -3.01 -2.80 -5.88
N THR A 226 -2.64 -1.91 -4.97
CA THR A 226 -3.03 -0.50 -5.01
C THR A 226 -2.06 0.28 -5.90
N THR A 227 -2.48 1.47 -6.33
CA THR A 227 -1.64 2.33 -7.19
C THR A 227 -1.03 3.52 -6.44
N HIS A 228 -1.38 3.74 -5.16
CA HIS A 228 -1.09 4.98 -4.42
C HIS A 228 -0.09 4.85 -3.26
N LYS A 229 0.47 3.65 -3.00
CA LYS A 229 1.46 3.44 -1.93
C LYS A 229 2.88 3.67 -2.47
N THR A 230 3.75 2.66 -2.42
CA THR A 230 5.10 2.78 -2.99
C THR A 230 5.10 3.10 -4.49
N LEU A 231 4.04 2.75 -5.22
CA LEU A 231 3.89 3.08 -6.65
C LEU A 231 3.60 4.57 -6.93
N ALA A 232 3.23 5.35 -5.90
CA ALA A 232 3.05 6.81 -5.92
C ALA A 232 2.06 7.35 -6.97
N GLY A 233 1.07 6.54 -7.37
CA GLY A 233 0.01 6.92 -8.32
C GLY A 233 -1.27 7.41 -7.63
N PRO A 234 -2.38 7.50 -8.38
CA PRO A 234 -3.68 7.87 -7.83
C PRO A 234 -4.22 6.77 -6.92
N ARG A 235 -5.13 7.13 -6.02
CA ARG A 235 -5.85 6.13 -5.22
C ARG A 235 -6.68 5.22 -6.12
N GLY A 236 -6.39 3.94 -6.11
CA GLY A 236 -7.04 2.95 -6.96
C GLY A 236 -6.46 1.55 -6.74
N GLY A 237 -6.99 0.58 -7.46
CA GLY A 237 -6.52 -0.81 -7.48
C GLY A 237 -6.25 -1.31 -8.91
N MET A 238 -5.62 -2.46 -9.00
CA MET A 238 -5.28 -3.11 -10.26
C MET A 238 -5.16 -4.62 -10.04
N ILE A 239 -5.50 -5.40 -11.06
CA ILE A 239 -5.35 -6.86 -11.08
C ILE A 239 -4.41 -7.24 -12.23
N LEU A 240 -3.48 -8.14 -11.96
CA LEU A 240 -2.49 -8.65 -12.90
C LEU A 240 -2.52 -10.18 -12.91
N ALA A 241 -2.23 -10.78 -14.05
CA ALA A 241 -2.01 -12.23 -14.16
C ALA A 241 -1.02 -12.55 -15.28
N LYS A 242 -0.47 -13.76 -15.23
CA LYS A 242 0.45 -14.29 -16.24
C LYS A 242 0.15 -15.76 -16.53
N GLY A 243 0.53 -16.24 -17.70
CA GLY A 243 0.41 -17.65 -18.06
C GLY A 243 -0.63 -17.95 -19.16
N GLY A 244 -1.28 -16.93 -19.74
CA GLY A 244 -2.15 -17.07 -20.89
C GLY A 244 -3.48 -17.79 -20.64
N ASP A 245 -3.97 -17.87 -19.39
CA ASP A 245 -5.26 -18.45 -19.04
C ASP A 245 -6.43 -17.50 -19.37
N GLU A 246 -6.91 -17.55 -20.59
CA GLU A 246 -7.99 -16.71 -21.10
C GLU A 246 -9.31 -16.87 -20.32
N ASP A 247 -9.60 -18.04 -19.77
CA ASP A 247 -10.81 -18.25 -18.98
C ASP A 247 -10.71 -17.60 -17.60
N LEU A 248 -9.53 -17.63 -16.98
CA LEU A 248 -9.25 -16.87 -15.79
C LEU A 248 -9.40 -15.36 -16.05
N TYR A 249 -8.84 -14.85 -17.15
CA TYR A 249 -8.92 -13.42 -17.50
C TYR A 249 -10.36 -12.97 -17.72
N LYS A 250 -11.19 -13.77 -18.38
CA LYS A 250 -12.63 -13.51 -18.53
C LYS A 250 -13.36 -13.48 -17.20
N LYS A 251 -13.07 -14.42 -16.28
CA LYS A 251 -13.65 -14.46 -14.94
C LYS A 251 -13.27 -13.21 -14.12
N LEU A 252 -12.00 -12.81 -14.16
CA LEU A 252 -11.51 -11.61 -13.47
C LEU A 252 -12.18 -10.34 -14.02
N ASN A 253 -12.28 -10.20 -15.35
CA ASN A 253 -12.99 -9.09 -15.98
C ASN A 253 -14.46 -9.05 -15.58
N SER A 254 -15.16 -10.20 -15.65
CA SER A 254 -16.56 -10.30 -15.27
C SER A 254 -16.78 -10.00 -13.79
N ALA A 255 -15.85 -10.41 -12.92
CA ALA A 255 -15.93 -10.12 -11.50
C ALA A 255 -15.71 -8.63 -11.16
N VAL A 256 -14.90 -7.92 -11.95
CA VAL A 256 -14.80 -6.46 -11.82
C VAL A 256 -16.05 -5.82 -12.37
N PHE A 257 -16.35 -5.98 -13.64
CA PHE A 257 -17.53 -5.45 -14.30
C PHE A 257 -18.22 -6.57 -15.11
N PRO A 258 -19.50 -6.81 -14.87
CA PRO A 258 -20.45 -6.11 -13.99
C PRO A 258 -20.51 -6.64 -12.54
N GLY A 259 -19.63 -7.55 -12.14
CA GLY A 259 -19.76 -8.32 -10.90
C GLY A 259 -19.73 -7.47 -9.62
N ASN A 260 -18.79 -6.53 -9.49
CA ASN A 260 -18.58 -5.73 -8.28
C ASN A 260 -18.64 -4.21 -8.53
N GLN A 261 -18.50 -3.76 -9.77
CA GLN A 261 -18.48 -2.34 -10.15
C GLN A 261 -19.38 -2.07 -11.35
N GLY A 262 -19.81 -0.81 -11.52
CA GLY A 262 -20.41 -0.25 -12.72
C GLY A 262 -19.38 0.53 -13.54
N GLY A 263 -19.67 1.81 -13.85
CA GLY A 263 -18.80 2.67 -14.65
C GLY A 263 -17.41 2.85 -14.02
N PRO A 264 -16.35 2.66 -14.80
CA PRO A 264 -14.98 2.90 -14.33
C PRO A 264 -14.72 4.39 -14.15
N LEU A 265 -13.74 4.72 -13.28
CA LEU A 265 -13.31 6.10 -13.01
C LEU A 265 -12.24 6.50 -14.04
N MET A 266 -12.64 7.01 -15.20
CA MET A 266 -11.74 7.26 -16.32
C MET A 266 -10.65 8.29 -16.01
N HIS A 267 -10.93 9.29 -15.18
CA HIS A 267 -9.96 10.25 -14.68
C HIS A 267 -8.91 9.61 -13.75
N VAL A 268 -9.30 8.63 -12.95
CA VAL A 268 -8.36 7.86 -12.11
C VAL A 268 -7.52 6.91 -12.96
N ILE A 269 -8.12 6.27 -13.98
CA ILE A 269 -7.38 5.41 -14.92
C ILE A 269 -6.34 6.22 -15.69
N ALA A 270 -6.66 7.45 -16.08
CA ALA A 270 -5.69 8.38 -16.66
C ALA A 270 -4.52 8.65 -15.69
N GLY A 271 -4.83 8.92 -14.42
CA GLY A 271 -3.80 9.04 -13.37
C GLY A 271 -2.94 7.78 -13.22
N LYS A 272 -3.56 6.57 -13.30
CA LYS A 272 -2.81 5.30 -13.31
C LYS A 272 -1.89 5.20 -14.53
N ALA A 273 -2.37 5.57 -15.72
CA ALA A 273 -1.55 5.57 -16.93
C ALA A 273 -0.33 6.49 -16.81
N VAL A 274 -0.48 7.66 -16.19
CA VAL A 274 0.64 8.58 -15.90
C VAL A 274 1.62 7.94 -14.91
N ALA A 275 1.13 7.48 -13.76
CA ALA A 275 1.97 6.91 -12.71
C ALA A 275 2.74 5.67 -13.17
N LEU A 276 2.12 4.80 -13.98
CA LEU A 276 2.78 3.63 -14.54
C LEU A 276 3.89 4.03 -15.51
N LYS A 277 3.70 5.12 -16.29
CA LYS A 277 4.77 5.66 -17.13
C LYS A 277 5.91 6.22 -16.28
N GLU A 278 5.62 7.00 -15.25
CA GLU A 278 6.64 7.51 -14.32
C GLU A 278 7.41 6.37 -13.64
N ALA A 279 6.73 5.26 -13.32
CA ALA A 279 7.36 4.10 -12.69
C ALA A 279 8.36 3.35 -13.61
N MET A 280 8.31 3.57 -14.92
CA MET A 280 9.30 3.05 -15.89
C MET A 280 10.56 3.90 -15.97
N GLU A 281 10.54 5.13 -15.45
CA GLU A 281 11.67 6.06 -15.57
C GLU A 281 12.81 5.69 -14.59
N PRO A 282 14.08 5.94 -14.96
CA PRO A 282 15.25 5.65 -14.11
C PRO A 282 15.20 6.34 -12.73
N GLU A 283 14.61 7.54 -12.66
CA GLU A 283 14.44 8.33 -11.44
C GLU A 283 13.54 7.62 -10.44
N PHE A 284 12.49 6.96 -10.91
CA PHE A 284 11.63 6.17 -10.05
C PHE A 284 12.38 4.99 -9.44
N LYS A 285 13.18 4.29 -10.24
CA LYS A 285 14.02 3.19 -9.73
C LYS A 285 15.02 3.70 -8.68
N ALA A 286 15.69 4.81 -8.94
CA ALA A 286 16.60 5.43 -7.98
C ALA A 286 15.90 5.82 -6.67
N ASN A 287 14.68 6.36 -6.77
CA ASN A 287 13.85 6.67 -5.61
C ASN A 287 13.51 5.42 -4.78
N GLN A 288 13.10 4.31 -5.41
CA GLN A 288 12.76 3.08 -4.69
C GLN A 288 13.98 2.44 -4.00
N VAL A 289 15.16 2.52 -4.60
CA VAL A 289 16.41 2.11 -3.95
C VAL A 289 16.66 2.96 -2.70
N GLN A 290 16.44 4.29 -2.81
CA GLN A 290 16.61 5.21 -1.69
C GLN A 290 15.56 4.97 -0.58
N VAL A 291 14.33 4.59 -0.93
CA VAL A 291 13.29 4.22 0.03
C VAL A 291 13.79 3.12 0.98
N VAL A 292 14.38 2.05 0.45
CA VAL A 292 14.89 0.95 1.28
C VAL A 292 16.09 1.38 2.11
N LYS A 293 17.00 2.20 1.56
CA LYS A 293 18.15 2.75 2.30
C LYS A 293 17.70 3.61 3.48
N ASN A 294 16.71 4.47 3.28
CA ASN A 294 16.18 5.34 4.32
C ASN A 294 15.52 4.52 5.44
N ALA A 295 14.72 3.50 5.09
CA ALA A 295 14.11 2.61 6.08
C ALA A 295 15.18 1.91 6.93
N LYS A 296 16.23 1.37 6.31
CA LYS A 296 17.35 0.72 7.03
C LYS A 296 18.11 1.70 7.93
N ALA A 297 18.37 2.92 7.44
CA ALA A 297 19.05 3.96 8.22
C ALA A 297 18.26 4.38 9.46
N MET A 298 16.93 4.44 9.37
CA MET A 298 16.06 4.70 10.52
C MET A 298 16.10 3.53 11.53
N VAL A 299 16.01 2.29 11.05
CA VAL A 299 16.10 1.08 11.90
C VAL A 299 17.39 1.07 12.71
N GLU A 300 18.55 1.38 12.10
CA GLU A 300 19.84 1.44 12.80
C GLU A 300 19.78 2.39 14.01
N VAL A 301 19.13 3.54 13.87
CA VAL A 301 19.00 4.52 14.97
C VAL A 301 18.12 3.97 16.09
N PHE A 302 16.96 3.40 15.77
CA PHE A 302 16.07 2.78 16.76
C PHE A 302 16.77 1.69 17.56
N LEU A 303 17.47 0.79 16.89
CA LEU A 303 18.23 -0.29 17.54
C LEU A 303 19.34 0.27 18.45
N ASN A 304 20.11 1.26 17.98
CA ASN A 304 21.17 1.91 18.75
C ASN A 304 20.64 2.68 19.98
N ARG A 305 19.39 3.15 19.93
CA ARG A 305 18.68 3.79 21.05
C ARG A 305 18.00 2.78 21.99
N GLY A 306 18.22 1.47 21.75
CA GLY A 306 17.67 0.40 22.58
C GLY A 306 16.18 0.13 22.38
N TYR A 307 15.63 0.51 21.24
CA TYR A 307 14.29 0.10 20.83
C TYR A 307 14.33 -1.27 20.13
N LYS A 308 13.29 -2.05 20.31
CA LYS A 308 13.12 -3.31 19.61
C LYS A 308 12.41 -3.06 18.28
N VAL A 309 12.98 -3.60 17.21
CA VAL A 309 12.36 -3.60 15.87
C VAL A 309 11.96 -5.03 15.54
N VAL A 310 10.70 -5.24 15.16
CA VAL A 310 10.19 -6.56 14.77
C VAL A 310 11.04 -7.11 13.61
N SER A 311 11.38 -8.38 13.65
CA SER A 311 12.31 -9.06 12.73
C SER A 311 13.76 -8.54 12.76
N GLY A 312 14.12 -7.73 13.76
CA GLY A 312 15.47 -7.17 13.92
C GLY A 312 15.89 -6.18 12.83
N GLY A 313 14.96 -5.79 11.92
CA GLY A 313 15.30 -4.90 10.82
C GLY A 313 14.24 -4.77 9.74
N THR A 314 14.67 -4.34 8.56
CA THR A 314 13.81 -4.28 7.37
C THR A 314 14.56 -4.61 6.08
N GLU A 315 13.84 -5.22 5.15
CA GLU A 315 14.31 -5.52 3.78
C GLU A 315 13.46 -4.78 2.72
N ASN A 316 12.53 -3.90 3.17
CA ASN A 316 11.66 -3.14 2.28
C ASN A 316 11.49 -1.68 2.78
N HIS A 317 10.32 -1.08 2.58
CA HIS A 317 10.03 0.34 2.84
C HIS A 317 9.48 0.63 4.23
N LEU A 318 9.24 -0.39 5.04
CA LEU A 318 8.61 -0.23 6.36
C LEU A 318 9.30 -1.07 7.43
N PHE A 319 9.07 -0.68 8.68
CA PHE A 319 9.42 -1.48 9.85
C PHE A 319 8.43 -1.22 10.99
N LEU A 320 8.40 -2.15 11.94
CA LEU A 320 7.59 -2.04 13.16
C LEU A 320 8.51 -1.81 14.36
N VAL A 321 8.24 -0.78 15.14
CA VAL A 321 8.88 -0.56 16.43
C VAL A 321 8.00 -1.19 17.50
N ASP A 322 8.57 -2.14 18.24
CA ASP A 322 7.95 -2.80 19.38
C ASP A 322 8.24 -1.98 20.65
N LEU A 323 7.20 -1.49 21.29
CA LEU A 323 7.24 -0.62 22.45
C LEU A 323 6.86 -1.33 23.77
N VAL A 324 6.63 -2.66 23.73
CA VAL A 324 6.22 -3.45 24.91
C VAL A 324 7.22 -3.27 26.06
N ASP A 325 8.51 -3.44 25.80
CA ASP A 325 9.55 -3.35 26.82
C ASP A 325 9.81 -1.92 27.34
N LYS A 326 9.23 -0.91 26.68
CA LYS A 326 9.31 0.52 27.08
C LYS A 326 8.10 0.98 27.87
N ASP A 327 7.08 0.10 28.03
CA ASP A 327 5.78 0.43 28.65
C ASP A 327 5.07 1.62 27.97
N ILE A 328 5.27 1.76 26.65
CA ILE A 328 4.65 2.78 25.81
C ILE A 328 3.58 2.11 24.96
N THR A 329 2.38 2.72 24.92
CA THR A 329 1.35 2.23 23.98
C THR A 329 1.55 2.83 22.58
N GLY A 330 1.14 2.09 21.56
CA GLY A 330 1.14 2.63 20.19
C GLY A 330 0.28 3.89 20.06
N LYS A 331 -0.82 3.96 20.84
CA LYS A 331 -1.70 5.14 20.90
C LYS A 331 -1.00 6.37 21.46
N ASP A 332 -0.23 6.22 22.55
CA ASP A 332 0.46 7.34 23.18
C ASP A 332 1.65 7.80 22.31
N ALA A 333 2.36 6.84 21.71
CA ALA A 333 3.44 7.12 20.76
C ALA A 333 2.94 7.91 19.52
N ASP A 334 1.86 7.46 18.89
CA ASP A 334 1.21 8.13 17.77
C ASP A 334 0.79 9.57 18.14
N ALA A 335 0.16 9.75 19.30
CA ALA A 335 -0.27 11.06 19.78
C ALA A 335 0.90 12.00 20.06
N ALA A 336 1.98 11.51 20.69
CA ALA A 336 3.15 12.34 21.02
C ALA A 336 3.93 12.76 19.76
N LEU A 337 4.18 11.82 18.84
CA LEU A 337 4.83 12.10 17.56
C LEU A 337 3.99 13.07 16.72
N GLY A 338 2.65 12.91 16.71
CA GLY A 338 1.74 13.84 16.03
C GLY A 338 1.86 15.28 16.52
N ARG A 339 2.05 15.51 17.84
CA ARG A 339 2.32 16.85 18.39
C ARG A 339 3.65 17.45 17.91
N ALA A 340 4.62 16.59 17.59
CA ALA A 340 5.89 16.98 17.00
C ALA A 340 5.86 17.10 15.46
N ASN A 341 4.69 17.11 14.84
CA ASN A 341 4.49 17.08 13.37
C ASN A 341 5.13 15.86 12.68
N ILE A 342 5.16 14.72 13.33
CA ILE A 342 5.61 13.45 12.78
C ILE A 342 4.42 12.49 12.76
N THR A 343 3.96 12.12 11.57
CA THR A 343 2.78 11.29 11.37
C THR A 343 3.18 9.83 11.20
N VAL A 344 2.71 8.98 12.12
CA VAL A 344 2.85 7.52 12.06
C VAL A 344 1.48 6.87 12.23
N ASN A 345 1.40 5.56 12.23
CA ASN A 345 0.22 4.85 12.73
C ASN A 345 0.58 3.86 13.83
N LYS A 346 -0.26 3.79 14.87
CA LYS A 346 -0.19 2.70 15.84
C LYS A 346 -0.40 1.36 15.14
N ASN A 347 0.31 0.33 15.57
CA ASN A 347 0.25 -1.00 15.00
C ASN A 347 0.44 -2.07 16.06
N SER A 348 -0.31 -3.17 15.96
CA SER A 348 -0.05 -4.34 16.79
C SER A 348 1.32 -4.92 16.46
N VAL A 349 1.99 -5.46 17.47
CA VAL A 349 3.20 -6.24 17.34
C VAL A 349 2.90 -7.72 17.56
N PRO A 350 3.77 -8.66 17.14
CA PRO A 350 3.56 -10.07 17.42
C PRO A 350 3.36 -10.32 18.92
N ASN A 351 2.33 -11.11 19.27
CA ASN A 351 1.91 -11.38 20.65
C ASN A 351 1.59 -10.12 21.47
N ASP A 352 1.03 -9.11 20.84
CA ASP A 352 0.69 -7.83 21.47
C ASP A 352 -0.21 -8.03 22.68
N PRO A 353 0.19 -7.55 23.90
CA PRO A 353 -0.61 -7.69 25.10
C PRO A 353 -1.80 -6.70 25.16
N LYS A 354 -1.86 -5.73 24.26
CA LYS A 354 -2.91 -4.69 24.23
C LYS A 354 -3.95 -5.00 23.14
N SER A 355 -5.10 -4.37 23.27
CA SER A 355 -6.15 -4.48 22.24
C SER A 355 -5.76 -3.79 20.94
N PRO A 356 -6.36 -4.15 19.79
CA PRO A 356 -6.10 -3.50 18.49
C PRO A 356 -6.38 -1.98 18.45
N PHE A 357 -7.16 -1.47 19.41
CA PHE A 357 -7.45 -0.02 19.52
C PHE A 357 -6.36 0.76 20.25
N VAL A 358 -5.50 0.09 21.02
CA VAL A 358 -4.42 0.66 21.81
C VAL A 358 -3.08 0.33 21.18
N THR A 359 -2.80 -0.95 20.96
CA THR A 359 -1.57 -1.55 20.42
C THR A 359 -0.32 -1.28 21.27
N SER A 360 0.75 -2.01 20.99
CA SER A 360 2.05 -1.84 21.68
C SER A 360 3.17 -1.51 20.69
N GLY A 361 2.85 -0.98 19.53
CA GLY A 361 3.85 -0.59 18.53
C GLY A 361 3.39 0.50 17.60
N ILE A 362 4.31 0.96 16.79
CA ILE A 362 4.09 1.87 15.67
C ILE A 362 4.68 1.28 14.40
N ARG A 363 4.02 1.54 13.27
CA ARG A 363 4.55 1.23 11.94
C ARG A 363 5.13 2.50 11.33
N VAL A 364 6.33 2.39 10.81
CA VAL A 364 7.09 3.48 10.18
C VAL A 364 7.43 3.10 8.76
N GLY A 365 7.22 4.02 7.81
CA GLY A 365 7.55 3.84 6.41
C GLY A 365 8.32 5.03 5.83
N SER A 366 9.15 4.77 4.85
CA SER A 366 10.04 5.76 4.23
C SER A 366 9.64 6.31 2.86
N PRO A 367 8.56 5.87 2.17
CA PRO A 367 8.26 6.32 0.81
C PRO A 367 8.07 7.84 0.70
N ALA A 368 7.24 8.42 1.59
CA ALA A 368 6.89 9.84 1.52
C ALA A 368 8.09 10.76 1.79
N ILE A 369 8.91 10.47 2.81
CA ILE A 369 10.13 11.25 3.09
C ILE A 369 11.15 11.14 1.95
N THR A 370 11.26 9.97 1.32
CA THR A 370 12.16 9.78 0.18
C THR A 370 11.69 10.59 -1.02
N ARG A 371 10.37 10.68 -1.24
CA ARG A 371 9.77 11.48 -2.30
C ARG A 371 10.04 12.99 -2.09
N ARG A 372 10.14 13.45 -0.84
CA ARG A 372 10.55 14.81 -0.48
C ARG A 372 12.05 15.08 -0.73
N GLY A 373 12.86 14.06 -0.95
CA GLY A 373 14.30 14.19 -1.20
C GLY A 373 15.19 13.79 -0.02
N PHE A 374 14.65 13.22 1.06
CA PHE A 374 15.46 12.72 2.17
C PHE A 374 16.36 11.57 1.70
N LYS A 375 17.56 11.58 2.26
CA LYS A 375 18.53 10.48 2.16
C LYS A 375 18.83 9.93 3.55
N GLU A 376 19.80 9.04 3.66
CA GLU A 376 20.11 8.32 4.89
C GLU A 376 20.48 9.27 6.05
N ALA A 377 21.09 10.42 5.77
CA ALA A 377 21.46 11.39 6.81
C ALA A 377 20.22 12.00 7.46
N GLU A 378 19.31 12.55 6.65
CA GLU A 378 18.05 13.12 7.11
C GLU A 378 17.15 12.07 7.77
N ALA A 379 17.14 10.84 7.23
CA ALA A 379 16.39 9.72 7.80
C ALA A 379 16.92 9.33 9.21
N ARG A 380 18.24 9.34 9.43
CA ARG A 380 18.83 9.10 10.76
C ARG A 380 18.52 10.23 11.74
N GLU A 381 18.61 11.48 11.32
CA GLU A 381 18.24 12.62 12.17
C GLU A 381 16.78 12.53 12.61
N LEU A 382 15.87 12.26 11.66
CA LEU A 382 14.45 12.09 11.93
C LEU A 382 14.18 10.95 12.91
N ALA A 383 14.81 9.80 12.73
CA ALA A 383 14.68 8.66 13.64
C ALA A 383 15.20 9.01 15.05
N GLY A 384 16.28 9.80 15.15
CA GLY A 384 16.77 10.34 16.41
C GLY A 384 15.73 11.21 17.11
N TRP A 385 15.09 12.14 16.39
CA TRP A 385 14.02 12.98 16.93
C TRP A 385 12.79 12.18 17.37
N MET A 386 12.44 11.13 16.62
CA MET A 386 11.37 10.21 17.04
C MET A 386 11.71 9.55 18.36
N CYS A 387 12.93 9.06 18.53
CA CYS A 387 13.38 8.48 19.81
C CYS A 387 13.36 9.52 20.94
N ASP A 388 13.78 10.77 20.69
CA ASP A 388 13.74 11.83 21.69
C ASP A 388 12.31 12.09 22.20
N VAL A 389 11.31 12.09 21.30
CA VAL A 389 9.89 12.21 21.66
C VAL A 389 9.40 10.98 22.43
N LEU A 390 9.75 9.77 21.97
CA LEU A 390 9.32 8.52 22.61
C LEU A 390 9.94 8.31 23.99
N ASP A 391 11.18 8.76 24.21
CA ASP A 391 11.82 8.74 25.52
C ASP A 391 11.23 9.79 26.48
N ASN A 392 10.48 10.80 25.98
CA ASN A 392 9.95 11.94 26.71
C ASN A 392 8.49 12.28 26.34
N LEU A 393 7.59 11.28 26.32
CA LEU A 393 6.21 11.38 25.83
C LEU A 393 5.38 12.56 26.39
N ASN A 394 5.65 12.96 27.62
CA ASN A 394 4.92 14.00 28.36
C ASN A 394 5.72 15.29 28.54
N ASP A 395 6.92 15.40 27.97
CA ASP A 395 7.72 16.62 28.03
C ASP A 395 7.43 17.52 26.84
N GLU A 396 6.51 18.47 27.03
CA GLU A 396 6.11 19.42 25.98
C GLU A 396 7.30 20.24 25.46
N ALA A 397 8.32 20.48 26.27
CA ALA A 397 9.50 21.24 25.83
C ALA A 397 10.32 20.45 24.81
N THR A 398 10.52 19.15 25.04
CA THR A 398 11.17 18.24 24.08
C THR A 398 10.33 18.11 22.82
N ILE A 399 9.01 17.91 22.93
CA ILE A 399 8.11 17.78 21.79
C ILE A 399 8.13 19.03 20.92
N GLU A 400 8.03 20.21 21.52
CA GLU A 400 8.09 21.48 20.79
C GLU A 400 9.46 21.72 20.14
N ALA A 401 10.56 21.37 20.82
CA ALA A 401 11.91 21.46 20.26
C ALA A 401 12.07 20.56 19.02
N VAL A 402 11.52 19.34 19.05
CA VAL A 402 11.49 18.43 17.89
C VAL A 402 10.61 19.00 16.78
N LYS A 403 9.44 19.53 17.11
CA LYS A 403 8.54 20.16 16.13
C LYS A 403 9.24 21.29 15.37
N GLN A 404 10.03 22.13 16.04
CA GLN A 404 10.77 23.20 15.37
C GLN A 404 11.84 22.64 14.40
N LYS A 405 12.49 21.52 14.74
CA LYS A 405 13.42 20.81 13.84
C LYS A 405 12.67 20.23 12.62
N VAL A 406 11.48 19.66 12.84
CA VAL A 406 10.62 19.14 11.76
C VAL A 406 10.21 20.26 10.81
N LEU A 407 9.74 21.38 11.31
CA LEU A 407 9.38 22.54 10.46
C LEU A 407 10.59 23.04 9.65
N ALA A 408 11.76 23.11 10.26
CA ALA A 408 12.98 23.55 9.59
C ALA A 408 13.41 22.60 8.45
N ILE A 409 13.34 21.28 8.69
CA ILE A 409 13.70 20.31 7.65
C ILE A 409 12.63 20.25 6.55
N CYS A 410 11.34 20.37 6.88
CA CYS A 410 10.25 20.45 5.92
C CYS A 410 10.40 21.65 4.98
N ALA A 411 10.79 22.82 5.50
CA ALA A 411 11.05 24.01 4.68
C ALA A 411 12.23 23.82 3.71
N LYS A 412 13.22 23.00 4.09
CA LYS A 412 14.36 22.66 3.23
C LYS A 412 13.99 21.64 2.13
N TYR A 413 13.03 20.78 2.40
CA TYR A 413 12.57 19.71 1.52
C TYR A 413 11.06 19.81 1.31
N PRO A 414 10.55 20.79 0.55
CA PRO A 414 9.12 20.92 0.28
C PRO A 414 8.59 19.70 -0.49
N VAL A 415 7.31 19.40 -0.34
CA VAL A 415 6.66 18.29 -1.08
C VAL A 415 6.56 18.65 -2.56
N TYR A 416 6.09 19.87 -2.83
CA TYR A 416 5.96 20.42 -4.18
C TYR A 416 6.75 21.73 -4.27
N ALA A 417 7.91 21.66 -4.92
CA ALA A 417 8.80 22.82 -5.12
C ALA A 417 8.40 23.66 -6.33
#